data_9b5eb2bc51b51cb40bd05bf7fd378a35
#
_entry.id   9b5eb2bc51b51cb40bd05bf7fd378a35
#
_cell.length_a   1.000
_cell.length_b   1.000
_cell.length_c   1.000
_cell.angle_alpha   90.00
_cell.angle_beta   90.00
_cell.angle_gamma   90.00
#
_symmetry.space_group_name_H-M   'P 1'
#
loop_
_entity.id
_entity.type
_entity.pdbx_description
1 polymer ?
#
loop_
_entity_poly.entity_id
_entity_poly.type
_entity_poly.pdbx_seq_one_letter_code
_entity_poly.pdbx_strand_id
1 'polypeptide(L)' 'MKLPSGKTLDQSSVRVDGIRRDDYPDFCDAYAEEASYEDGEPLSDSDRRWLERTDFFYTLVIETFHNQ' A
#
# COMPACT_ATOMS: atom_id res chain seq x y z
N MET A 1 -5.04 -5.47 9.66
CA MET A 1 -5.88 -4.34 9.21
C MET A 1 -7.07 -4.88 8.43
N LYS A 2 -8.26 -4.49 8.84
CA LYS A 2 -9.47 -4.97 8.19
C LYS A 2 -9.86 -4.05 7.04
N LEU A 3 -10.17 -4.65 5.89
CA LEU A 3 -10.51 -3.91 4.67
C LEU A 3 -12.02 -3.75 4.51
N PRO A 4 -12.47 -2.82 3.64
CA PRO A 4 -13.91 -2.58 3.44
C PRO A 4 -14.69 -3.81 3.01
N SER A 5 -14.05 -4.75 2.31
CA SER A 5 -14.69 -5.99 1.89
C SER A 5 -14.95 -6.96 3.05
N GLY A 6 -14.43 -6.67 4.24
CA GLY A 6 -14.55 -7.54 5.42
C GLY A 6 -13.38 -8.49 5.60
N LYS A 7 -12.50 -8.59 4.63
CA LYS A 7 -11.30 -9.43 4.73
C LYS A 7 -10.17 -8.68 5.41
N THR A 8 -9.19 -9.42 5.91
CA THR A 8 -8.04 -8.85 6.61
C THR A 8 -6.83 -8.81 5.70
N LEU A 9 -6.17 -7.65 5.68
CA LEU A 9 -4.95 -7.44 4.90
C LEU A 9 -3.77 -8.16 5.54
N ASP A 10 -2.98 -8.85 4.73
CA ASP A 10 -1.66 -9.32 5.14
C ASP A 10 -0.68 -8.16 4.95
N GLN A 11 -0.37 -7.47 6.04
CA GLN A 11 0.46 -6.28 5.99
C GLN A 11 1.86 -6.55 5.45
N SER A 12 2.38 -7.75 5.65
CA SER A 12 3.71 -8.12 5.17
C SER A 12 3.75 -8.35 3.66
N SER A 13 2.60 -8.51 3.02
CA SER A 13 2.52 -8.73 1.59
C SER A 13 2.56 -7.45 0.77
N VAL A 14 2.38 -6.30 1.42
CA VAL A 14 2.24 -5.03 0.70
C VAL A 14 3.59 -4.58 0.15
N ARG A 15 3.63 -4.32 -1.15
CA ARG A 15 4.79 -3.74 -1.83
C ARG A 15 4.41 -2.43 -2.48
N VAL A 16 5.29 -1.45 -2.33
CA VAL A 16 5.05 -0.11 -2.85
C VAL A 16 5.99 0.15 -4.03
N ASP A 17 5.46 0.77 -5.07
CA ASP A 17 6.25 1.19 -6.23
C ASP A 17 5.81 2.59 -6.67
N GLY A 18 6.48 3.14 -7.65
CA GLY A 18 6.16 4.48 -8.14
C GLY A 18 6.69 5.59 -7.25
N ILE A 19 7.63 5.30 -6.35
CA ILE A 19 8.21 6.30 -5.46
C ILE A 19 9.25 7.12 -6.21
N ARG A 20 9.02 8.44 -6.26
CA ARG A 20 9.89 9.38 -6.97
C ARG A 20 10.34 10.47 -6.01
N ARG A 21 11.64 10.83 -6.08
CA ARG A 21 12.21 11.84 -5.20
C ARG A 21 11.57 13.21 -5.39
N ASP A 22 11.21 13.54 -6.62
CA ASP A 22 10.60 14.82 -6.94
C ASP A 22 9.15 14.94 -6.46
N ASP A 23 8.53 13.82 -6.06
CA ASP A 23 7.19 13.82 -5.47
C ASP A 23 7.20 13.97 -3.94
N TYR A 24 8.37 14.00 -3.32
CA TYR A 24 8.48 14.13 -1.87
C TYR A 24 7.89 15.49 -1.43
N PRO A 25 7.11 15.55 -0.34
CA PRO A 25 6.74 14.44 0.55
C PRO A 25 5.42 13.75 0.21
N ASP A 26 4.70 14.20 -0.81
CA ASP A 26 3.35 13.73 -1.10
C ASP A 26 3.32 12.35 -1.78
N PHE A 27 4.30 12.04 -2.61
CA PHE A 27 4.40 10.78 -3.34
C PHE A 27 3.09 10.43 -4.06
N CYS A 28 2.59 11.36 -4.85
CA CYS A 28 1.29 11.19 -5.54
C CYS A 28 1.27 10.01 -6.50
N ASP A 29 2.43 9.63 -7.05
CA ASP A 29 2.54 8.53 -8.00
C ASP A 29 2.79 7.18 -7.34
N ALA A 30 3.01 7.14 -6.03
CA ALA A 30 3.24 5.88 -5.34
C ALA A 30 1.95 5.07 -5.28
N TYR A 31 2.08 3.75 -5.49
CA TYR A 31 0.94 2.86 -5.50
C TYR A 31 1.32 1.50 -4.91
N ALA A 32 0.31 0.71 -4.55
CA ALA A 32 0.53 -0.64 -4.07
C ALA A 32 0.72 -1.56 -5.27
N GLU A 33 1.97 -2.00 -5.50
CA GLU A 33 2.29 -2.93 -6.57
C GLU A 33 1.73 -4.31 -6.29
N GLU A 34 1.88 -4.76 -5.05
CA GLU A 34 1.34 -6.04 -4.61
C GLU A 34 0.74 -5.88 -3.23
N ALA A 35 -0.36 -6.55 -2.99
CA ALA A 35 -0.96 -6.68 -1.68
C ALA A 35 -1.91 -7.86 -1.71
N SER A 36 -1.97 -8.62 -0.61
CA SER A 36 -2.80 -9.81 -0.52
C SER A 36 -3.56 -9.82 0.80
N TYR A 37 -4.67 -10.55 0.82
CA TYR A 37 -5.37 -10.86 2.06
C TYR A 37 -4.61 -11.93 2.83
N GLU A 38 -4.96 -12.12 4.08
CA GLU A 38 -4.32 -13.14 4.91
C GLU A 38 -4.51 -14.55 4.38
N ASP A 39 -5.53 -14.78 3.56
CA ASP A 39 -5.77 -16.09 2.94
C ASP A 39 -4.95 -16.31 1.66
N GLY A 40 -4.15 -15.33 1.26
CA GLY A 40 -3.29 -15.44 0.09
C GLY A 40 -3.88 -14.90 -1.20
N GLU A 41 -5.14 -14.50 -1.19
CA GLU A 41 -5.79 -13.93 -2.37
C GLU A 41 -5.32 -12.48 -2.61
N PRO A 42 -5.10 -12.06 -3.85
CA PRO A 42 -4.74 -10.66 -4.12
C PRO A 42 -5.90 -9.73 -3.81
N LEU A 43 -5.58 -8.51 -3.40
CA LEU A 43 -6.59 -7.50 -3.11
C LEU A 43 -7.41 -7.17 -4.35
N SER A 44 -8.72 -6.92 -4.12
CA SER A 44 -9.57 -6.36 -5.16
C SER A 44 -9.15 -4.92 -5.44
N ASP A 45 -9.56 -4.39 -6.61
CA ASP A 45 -9.23 -3.01 -6.98
C ASP A 45 -9.76 -2.01 -5.95
N SER A 46 -10.98 -2.24 -5.43
CA SER A 46 -11.57 -1.37 -4.42
C SER A 46 -10.77 -1.36 -3.12
N ASP A 47 -10.36 -2.54 -2.65
CA ASP A 47 -9.59 -2.65 -1.41
C ASP A 47 -8.20 -2.04 -1.60
N ARG A 48 -7.59 -2.23 -2.77
CA ARG A 48 -6.29 -1.65 -3.04
C ARG A 48 -6.35 -0.11 -3.05
N ARG A 49 -7.37 0.47 -3.67
CA ARG A 49 -7.55 1.92 -3.67
C ARG A 49 -7.76 2.45 -2.27
N TRP A 50 -8.54 1.73 -1.46
CA TRP A 50 -8.75 2.12 -0.07
C TRP A 50 -7.43 2.09 0.71
N LEU A 51 -6.64 1.03 0.52
CA LEU A 51 -5.34 0.87 1.17
C LEU A 51 -4.44 2.07 0.86
N GLU A 52 -4.39 2.49 -0.40
CA GLU A 52 -3.53 3.57 -0.84
C GLU A 52 -3.87 4.93 -0.23
N ARG A 53 -5.03 5.04 0.43
CA ARG A 53 -5.46 6.26 1.12
C ARG A 53 -5.21 6.22 2.62
N THR A 54 -4.70 5.12 3.14
CA THR A 54 -4.51 4.97 4.59
C THR A 54 -3.18 5.55 5.03
N ASP A 55 -3.11 5.94 6.31
CA ASP A 55 -1.85 6.37 6.92
C ASP A 55 -0.83 5.24 6.94
N PHE A 56 -1.30 4.01 7.09
CA PHE A 56 -0.45 2.82 7.02
C PHE A 56 0.32 2.78 5.70
N PHE A 57 -0.38 3.00 4.59
CA PHE A 57 0.25 2.98 3.28
C PHE A 57 1.26 4.13 3.13
N TYR A 58 0.89 5.32 3.59
CA TYR A 58 1.78 6.47 3.55
C TYR A 58 3.06 6.20 4.33
N THR A 59 2.94 5.59 5.51
CA THR A 59 4.09 5.21 6.33
C THR A 59 4.99 4.23 5.58
N LEU A 60 4.41 3.24 4.89
CA LEU A 60 5.17 2.30 4.08
C LEU A 60 5.92 2.99 2.95
N VAL A 61 5.28 3.96 2.30
CA VAL A 61 5.90 4.73 1.22
C VAL A 61 7.13 5.47 1.76
N ILE A 62 6.98 6.16 2.88
CA ILE A 62 8.06 6.91 3.50
C ILE A 62 9.20 5.98 3.91
N GLU A 63 8.89 4.86 4.53
CA GLU A 63 9.91 3.89 4.94
C GLU A 63 10.66 3.32 3.74
N THR A 64 9.94 2.99 2.67
CA THR A 64 10.55 2.48 1.45
C THR A 64 11.48 3.53 0.83
N PHE A 65 11.03 4.79 0.81
CA PHE A 65 11.83 5.90 0.30
C PHE A 65 13.15 6.05 1.07
N HIS A 66 13.08 5.99 2.41
CA HIS A 66 14.27 6.14 3.24
C HIS A 66 15.24 4.97 3.13
N ASN A 67 14.76 3.81 2.70
CA ASN A 67 15.58 2.61 2.57
C ASN A 67 16.16 2.40 1.17
N GLN A 68 15.89 3.31 0.26
CA GLN A 68 16.45 3.23 -1.09
C GLN A 68 17.91 3.64 -1.16
#